data_ad34f4797dcb7469b1b108fac4990ded
#
_entry.id   ad34f4797dcb7469b1b108fac4990ded
#
_cell.length_a   1.000
_cell.length_b   1.000
_cell.length_c   1.000
_cell.angle_alpha   90.00
_cell.angle_beta   90.00
_cell.angle_gamma   90.00
#
_symmetry.space_group_name_H-M   'P 1'
#
loop_
_entity.id
_entity.type
_entity.pdbx_description
1 polymer ?
#
loop_
_entity_poly.entity_id
_entity_poly.type
_entity_poly.pdbx_seq_one_letter_code
_entity_poly.pdbx_strand_id
1 'polypeptide(L)'
;IVTAGGVDAHIHFICPQQVETALYSGITTMIGGGTGPADGTNATTCVPGAWNMARMLEAADVLPMNIGFLAKGNCATPEPLIEQIKAGAMGLKLHEDWGSTTAAITNCLDIADSYDVQVAIHTDTLNEAGCLEDTLQAFGGRTIHTYHTEGAGGGHAPDIIKAAAFMNVLPSSTNPTMPFTVNTIDEHLDMLMVCHHLDKRIREDVAFADSRIRPETIAAEDVLHDLGVFSMLSSDSQAMGRVGEVIIRTWQTANKMKLQRGALIAGETNDNSRVKRYIAKYTINPAITHGISHLVGSIEEGKFADLVIWQPA
;
A
#
# COMPACT_ATOMS: atom_id res chain seq x y z
N ILE A 1 6.91 -25.83 -5.04
CA ILE A 1 6.01 -24.86 -5.69
C ILE A 1 6.85 -23.66 -6.10
N VAL A 2 6.61 -23.13 -7.29
CA VAL A 2 7.29 -21.91 -7.76
C VAL A 2 6.22 -20.84 -8.02
N THR A 3 6.47 -19.62 -7.56
CA THR A 3 5.63 -18.46 -7.83
C THR A 3 6.48 -17.32 -8.38
N ALA A 4 5.84 -16.31 -8.97
CA ALA A 4 6.49 -15.04 -9.18
C ALA A 4 6.88 -14.42 -7.83
N GLY A 5 7.92 -13.61 -7.84
CA GLY A 5 8.32 -12.82 -6.68
C GLY A 5 7.24 -11.80 -6.27
N GLY A 6 7.18 -11.51 -4.99
CA GLY A 6 6.22 -10.55 -4.44
C GLY A 6 6.57 -9.11 -4.82
N VAL A 7 5.53 -8.31 -5.01
CA VAL A 7 5.59 -6.86 -5.23
C VAL A 7 4.90 -6.18 -4.05
N ASP A 8 5.65 -5.47 -3.24
CA ASP A 8 5.12 -4.66 -2.15
C ASP A 8 5.06 -3.20 -2.58
N ALA A 9 3.86 -2.66 -2.67
CA ALA A 9 3.60 -1.33 -3.24
C ALA A 9 3.36 -0.24 -2.17
N HIS A 10 3.76 -0.50 -0.91
CA HIS A 10 3.65 0.48 0.17
C HIS A 10 4.87 0.39 1.09
N ILE A 11 5.97 0.99 0.66
CA ILE A 11 7.26 0.95 1.37
C ILE A 11 7.68 2.34 1.81
N HIS A 12 8.05 2.48 3.09
CA HIS A 12 8.80 3.61 3.60
C HIS A 12 10.29 3.29 3.53
N PHE A 13 11.02 3.96 2.63
CA PHE A 13 12.46 3.76 2.48
C PHE A 13 13.22 4.56 3.53
N ILE A 14 13.24 4.06 4.76
CA ILE A 14 13.94 4.66 5.91
C ILE A 14 15.26 3.93 6.14
N CYS A 15 15.22 2.61 6.30
CA CYS A 15 16.35 1.79 6.68
C CYS A 15 16.57 0.67 5.63
N PRO A 16 17.75 0.57 4.99
CA PRO A 16 17.99 -0.37 3.89
C PRO A 16 17.95 -1.84 4.32
N GLN A 17 18.09 -2.14 5.61
CA GLN A 17 18.03 -3.51 6.14
C GLN A 17 16.70 -4.22 5.83
N GLN A 18 15.63 -3.48 5.58
CA GLN A 18 14.35 -4.07 5.17
C GLN A 18 14.44 -4.83 3.83
N VAL A 19 15.39 -4.50 2.95
CA VAL A 19 15.58 -5.18 1.66
C VAL A 19 15.93 -6.65 1.85
N GLU A 20 16.84 -6.95 2.76
CA GLU A 20 17.20 -8.33 3.09
C GLU A 20 16.00 -9.10 3.68
N THR A 21 15.27 -8.47 4.59
CA THR A 21 14.04 -9.04 5.17
C THR A 21 12.98 -9.30 4.09
N ALA A 22 12.82 -8.38 3.14
CA ALA A 22 11.91 -8.52 1.99
C ALA A 22 12.28 -9.75 1.14
N LEU A 23 13.55 -9.86 0.74
CA LEU A 23 14.04 -11.00 -0.06
C LEU A 23 13.82 -12.34 0.64
N TYR A 24 14.14 -12.44 1.93
CA TYR A 24 13.93 -13.67 2.70
C TYR A 24 12.46 -14.04 2.87
N SER A 25 11.55 -13.07 2.74
CA SER A 25 10.10 -13.31 2.79
C SER A 25 9.46 -13.55 1.43
N GLY A 26 10.23 -13.48 0.33
CA GLY A 26 9.74 -13.71 -1.04
C GLY A 26 9.27 -12.45 -1.77
N ILE A 27 9.55 -11.26 -1.25
CA ILE A 27 9.33 -9.98 -1.95
C ILE A 27 10.57 -9.68 -2.79
N THR A 28 10.39 -9.44 -4.08
CA THR A 28 11.46 -9.14 -5.04
C THR A 28 11.36 -7.74 -5.64
N THR A 29 10.23 -7.06 -5.41
CA THR A 29 9.99 -5.71 -5.90
C THR A 29 9.39 -4.86 -4.78
N MET A 30 9.95 -3.69 -4.53
CA MET A 30 9.52 -2.73 -3.52
C MET A 30 9.20 -1.38 -4.17
N ILE A 31 7.99 -0.87 -3.95
CA ILE A 31 7.53 0.41 -4.47
C ILE A 31 7.10 1.30 -3.30
N GLY A 32 7.57 2.52 -3.27
CA GLY A 32 7.23 3.47 -2.22
C GLY A 32 8.09 4.71 -2.26
N GLY A 33 8.37 5.30 -1.10
CA GLY A 33 9.18 6.50 -1.05
C GLY A 33 9.78 6.74 0.32
N GLY A 34 10.57 7.80 0.39
CA GLY A 34 11.33 8.21 1.54
C GLY A 34 12.75 8.60 1.13
N THR A 35 13.48 9.23 2.02
CA THR A 35 14.85 9.70 1.79
C THR A 35 15.81 9.15 2.85
N GLY A 36 15.65 7.88 3.19
CA GLY A 36 16.38 7.27 4.28
C GLY A 36 15.90 7.82 5.63
N PRO A 37 16.78 7.94 6.63
CA PRO A 37 16.44 8.44 7.96
C PRO A 37 16.26 9.96 8.04
N ALA A 38 16.29 10.69 6.92
CA ALA A 38 16.10 12.14 6.92
C ALA A 38 14.67 12.52 7.31
N ASP A 39 14.54 13.53 8.18
CA ASP A 39 13.25 14.00 8.66
C ASP A 39 12.35 14.53 7.55
N GLY A 40 11.04 14.44 7.76
CA GLY A 40 10.00 15.00 6.90
C GLY A 40 9.58 14.13 5.72
N THR A 41 10.26 13.02 5.44
CA THR A 41 9.88 12.09 4.36
C THR A 41 9.59 10.68 4.84
N ASN A 42 10.02 10.31 6.03
CA ASN A 42 9.86 8.98 6.60
C ASN A 42 8.39 8.58 6.85
N ALA A 43 7.50 9.53 7.12
CA ALA A 43 6.08 9.26 7.34
C ALA A 43 5.23 9.26 6.06
N THR A 44 5.72 9.76 4.92
CA THR A 44 4.88 10.11 3.78
C THR A 44 4.99 9.21 2.55
N THR A 45 5.91 8.23 2.57
CA THR A 45 6.16 7.32 1.42
C THR A 45 6.40 8.04 0.10
N CYS A 46 7.09 9.16 0.12
CA CYS A 46 7.46 9.88 -1.10
C CYS A 46 8.90 10.36 -1.11
N VAL A 47 9.46 10.51 -2.31
CA VAL A 47 10.78 11.12 -2.55
C VAL A 47 10.54 12.50 -3.16
N PRO A 48 10.68 13.60 -2.38
CA PRO A 48 10.34 14.94 -2.86
C PRO A 48 11.49 15.58 -3.65
N GLY A 49 11.20 16.02 -4.87
CA GLY A 49 12.10 16.79 -5.71
C GLY A 49 13.16 15.95 -6.42
N ALA A 50 13.67 16.49 -7.54
CA ALA A 50 14.59 15.81 -8.44
C ALA A 50 15.94 15.46 -7.78
N TRP A 51 16.43 16.29 -6.87
CA TRP A 51 17.70 16.02 -6.19
C TRP A 51 17.61 14.79 -5.28
N ASN A 52 16.56 14.72 -4.43
CA ASN A 52 16.34 13.55 -3.58
C ASN A 52 16.10 12.28 -4.42
N MET A 53 15.36 12.40 -5.52
CA MET A 53 15.13 11.29 -6.45
C MET A 53 16.45 10.73 -6.98
N ALA A 54 17.34 11.59 -7.46
CA ALA A 54 18.66 11.16 -7.93
C ALA A 54 19.47 10.47 -6.82
N ARG A 55 19.47 11.02 -5.59
CA ARG A 55 20.20 10.40 -4.46
C ARG A 55 19.62 9.05 -4.07
N MET A 56 18.32 8.90 -4.09
CA MET A 56 17.68 7.62 -3.75
C MET A 56 17.90 6.56 -4.84
N LEU A 57 17.88 6.94 -6.12
CA LEU A 57 18.23 6.04 -7.23
C LEU A 57 19.68 5.55 -7.10
N GLU A 58 20.63 6.46 -6.82
CA GLU A 58 22.04 6.08 -6.58
C GLU A 58 22.18 5.14 -5.38
N ALA A 59 21.45 5.41 -4.28
CA ALA A 59 21.51 4.55 -3.09
C ALA A 59 20.91 3.17 -3.35
N ALA A 60 19.95 3.06 -4.25
CA ALA A 60 19.29 1.81 -4.61
C ALA A 60 20.12 0.95 -5.59
N ASP A 61 21.07 1.52 -6.32
CA ASP A 61 21.83 0.82 -7.37
C ASP A 61 22.61 -0.42 -6.88
N VAL A 62 22.97 -0.46 -5.59
CA VAL A 62 23.69 -1.58 -4.99
C VAL A 62 22.76 -2.64 -4.36
N LEU A 63 21.47 -2.41 -4.34
CA LEU A 63 20.52 -3.30 -3.66
C LEU A 63 20.05 -4.40 -4.63
N PRO A 64 20.05 -5.68 -4.21
CA PRO A 64 19.63 -6.81 -5.05
C PRO A 64 18.11 -6.93 -5.08
N MET A 65 17.40 -5.86 -5.47
CA MET A 65 15.95 -5.74 -5.42
C MET A 65 15.48 -4.84 -6.55
N ASN A 66 14.32 -5.12 -7.13
CA ASN A 66 13.66 -4.12 -7.97
C ASN A 66 13.07 -3.03 -7.07
N ILE A 67 13.45 -1.79 -7.30
CA ILE A 67 13.01 -0.65 -6.49
C ILE A 67 12.37 0.40 -7.38
N GLY A 68 11.19 0.85 -6.99
CA GLY A 68 10.49 1.95 -7.61
C GLY A 68 10.19 3.06 -6.62
N PHE A 69 10.54 4.30 -6.97
CA PHE A 69 10.29 5.44 -6.11
C PHE A 69 9.08 6.26 -6.55
N LEU A 70 8.22 6.59 -5.59
CA LEU A 70 7.11 7.53 -5.76
C LEU A 70 7.55 8.91 -5.33
N ALA A 71 7.32 9.90 -6.18
CA ALA A 71 7.61 11.29 -5.86
C ALA A 71 6.45 11.97 -5.11
N LYS A 72 6.70 13.13 -4.53
CA LYS A 72 5.69 13.93 -3.82
C LYS A 72 4.61 14.44 -4.79
N GLY A 73 3.37 13.95 -4.61
CA GLY A 73 2.22 14.33 -5.43
C GLY A 73 1.54 15.63 -5.01
N ASN A 74 1.70 16.04 -3.75
CA ASN A 74 1.08 17.26 -3.22
C ASN A 74 1.81 18.52 -3.71
N CYS A 75 1.39 19.03 -4.86
CA CYS A 75 1.91 20.25 -5.47
C CYS A 75 0.77 21.15 -5.94
N ALA A 76 0.94 22.47 -5.79
CA ALA A 76 -0.05 23.44 -6.21
C ALA A 76 -0.05 23.68 -7.74
N THR A 77 1.08 23.40 -8.40
CA THR A 77 1.27 23.60 -9.85
C THR A 77 1.84 22.35 -10.51
N PRO A 78 1.72 22.20 -11.84
CA PRO A 78 2.19 21.02 -12.57
C PRO A 78 3.71 20.85 -12.60
N GLU A 79 4.47 21.94 -12.66
CA GLU A 79 5.90 21.93 -12.95
C GLU A 79 6.72 21.04 -12.00
N PRO A 80 6.54 21.10 -10.66
CA PRO A 80 7.29 20.25 -9.75
C PRO A 80 6.96 18.76 -9.90
N LEU A 81 5.73 18.41 -10.30
CA LEU A 81 5.34 17.03 -10.57
C LEU A 81 6.06 16.50 -11.80
N ILE A 82 6.06 17.28 -12.87
CA ILE A 82 6.73 16.95 -14.13
C ILE A 82 8.25 16.81 -13.94
N GLU A 83 8.86 17.71 -13.17
CA GLU A 83 10.27 17.64 -12.83
C GLU A 83 10.64 16.33 -12.14
N GLN A 84 9.85 15.92 -11.16
CA GLN A 84 10.07 14.68 -10.40
C GLN A 84 9.90 13.43 -11.26
N ILE A 85 8.90 13.38 -12.14
CA ILE A 85 8.72 12.27 -13.08
C ILE A 85 9.92 12.17 -14.02
N LYS A 86 10.36 13.31 -14.59
CA LYS A 86 11.55 13.35 -15.46
C LYS A 86 12.85 12.99 -14.74
N ALA A 87 12.91 13.15 -13.42
CA ALA A 87 14.04 12.75 -12.59
C ALA A 87 14.08 11.25 -12.28
N GLY A 88 13.07 10.47 -12.70
CA GLY A 88 13.03 9.02 -12.55
C GLY A 88 11.99 8.48 -11.59
N ALA A 89 11.05 9.31 -11.12
CA ALA A 89 9.91 8.81 -10.35
C ALA A 89 9.03 7.89 -11.22
N MET A 90 8.69 6.70 -10.70
CA MET A 90 7.80 5.78 -11.39
C MET A 90 6.32 6.10 -11.17
N GLY A 91 6.01 6.98 -10.24
CA GLY A 91 4.66 7.40 -9.88
C GLY A 91 4.67 8.54 -8.88
N LEU A 92 3.49 8.94 -8.43
CA LEU A 92 3.31 10.05 -7.51
C LEU A 92 2.59 9.56 -6.24
N LYS A 93 2.92 10.17 -5.10
CA LYS A 93 2.29 9.87 -3.80
C LYS A 93 1.69 11.13 -3.20
N LEU A 94 0.40 11.04 -2.91
CA LEU A 94 -0.34 12.03 -2.13
C LEU A 94 -0.40 11.60 -0.66
N HIS A 95 -0.17 12.54 0.25
CA HIS A 95 -0.24 12.31 1.70
C HIS A 95 -0.79 13.53 2.43
N GLU A 96 -1.62 13.30 3.46
CA GLU A 96 -2.26 14.37 4.23
C GLU A 96 -1.27 15.35 4.87
N ASP A 97 -0.11 14.88 5.34
CA ASP A 97 0.94 15.72 5.94
C ASP A 97 1.42 16.85 5.00
N TRP A 98 1.22 16.68 3.69
CA TRP A 98 1.54 17.69 2.68
C TRP A 98 0.33 18.52 2.23
N GLY A 99 -0.85 18.28 2.82
CA GLY A 99 -2.11 18.91 2.44
C GLY A 99 -2.75 18.30 1.19
N SER A 100 -3.47 17.19 1.37
CA SER A 100 -4.20 16.50 0.27
C SER A 100 -5.55 17.18 0.00
N THR A 101 -5.51 18.46 -0.40
CA THR A 101 -6.69 19.20 -0.83
C THR A 101 -7.22 18.67 -2.15
N THR A 102 -8.50 18.91 -2.45
CA THR A 102 -9.12 18.53 -3.74
C THR A 102 -8.33 19.08 -4.93
N ALA A 103 -7.80 20.30 -4.82
CA ALA A 103 -6.97 20.92 -5.85
C ALA A 103 -5.63 20.19 -6.05
N ALA A 104 -4.96 19.81 -4.97
CA ALA A 104 -3.71 19.05 -5.04
C ALA A 104 -3.92 17.65 -5.64
N ILE A 105 -5.00 16.97 -5.26
CA ILE A 105 -5.37 15.67 -5.80
C ILE A 105 -5.64 15.78 -7.30
N THR A 106 -6.46 16.76 -7.71
CA THR A 106 -6.80 16.97 -9.13
C THR A 106 -5.56 17.26 -9.96
N ASN A 107 -4.71 18.21 -9.52
CA ASN A 107 -3.47 18.56 -10.21
C ASN A 107 -2.52 17.34 -10.35
N CYS A 108 -2.40 16.55 -9.28
CA CYS A 108 -1.57 15.35 -9.30
C CYS A 108 -2.06 14.31 -10.33
N LEU A 109 -3.37 14.05 -10.35
CA LEU A 109 -3.98 13.09 -11.28
C LEU A 109 -3.94 13.58 -12.73
N ASP A 110 -4.10 14.88 -13.00
CA ASP A 110 -4.00 15.44 -14.35
C ASP A 110 -2.60 15.24 -14.95
N ILE A 111 -1.58 15.40 -14.12
CA ILE A 111 -0.19 15.17 -14.56
C ILE A 111 0.10 13.68 -14.67
N ALA A 112 -0.40 12.87 -13.76
CA ALA A 112 -0.24 11.42 -13.81
C ALA A 112 -0.85 10.82 -15.10
N ASP A 113 -2.05 11.26 -15.48
CA ASP A 113 -2.69 10.87 -16.74
C ASP A 113 -1.85 11.30 -17.96
N SER A 114 -1.26 12.49 -17.90
CA SER A 114 -0.44 13.02 -19.01
C SER A 114 0.87 12.27 -19.23
N TYR A 115 1.41 11.66 -18.17
CA TYR A 115 2.69 10.94 -18.18
C TYR A 115 2.55 9.42 -18.03
N ASP A 116 1.32 8.92 -17.96
CA ASP A 116 1.01 7.49 -17.80
C ASP A 116 1.71 6.87 -16.59
N VAL A 117 1.59 7.51 -15.43
CA VAL A 117 2.12 7.04 -14.16
C VAL A 117 1.04 6.90 -13.11
N GLN A 118 1.23 5.97 -12.15
CA GLN A 118 0.24 5.74 -11.09
C GLN A 118 0.35 6.78 -9.97
N VAL A 119 -0.81 7.13 -9.40
CA VAL A 119 -0.91 7.89 -8.16
C VAL A 119 -1.32 6.96 -7.03
N ALA A 120 -0.55 6.99 -5.93
CA ALA A 120 -0.95 6.38 -4.66
C ALA A 120 -1.35 7.46 -3.66
N ILE A 121 -2.32 7.19 -2.81
CA ILE A 121 -2.81 8.16 -1.82
C ILE A 121 -2.98 7.55 -0.42
N HIS A 122 -2.44 8.26 0.57
CA HIS A 122 -2.90 8.25 1.96
C HIS A 122 -3.87 9.43 2.09
N THR A 123 -5.15 9.16 2.27
CA THR A 123 -6.19 10.20 2.30
C THR A 123 -6.19 10.96 3.62
N ASP A 124 -6.90 12.09 3.65
CA ASP A 124 -6.98 12.98 4.80
C ASP A 124 -7.71 12.34 5.98
N THR A 125 -6.97 11.88 6.96
CA THR A 125 -7.49 11.16 8.13
C THR A 125 -8.38 12.05 9.01
N LEU A 126 -8.02 13.33 9.13
CA LEU A 126 -8.69 14.27 10.02
C LEU A 126 -9.84 15.03 9.35
N ASN A 127 -10.05 14.83 8.06
CA ASN A 127 -11.02 15.58 7.26
C ASN A 127 -10.76 17.10 7.28
N GLU A 128 -9.49 17.49 7.31
CA GLU A 128 -9.11 18.92 7.34
C GLU A 128 -9.31 19.60 5.98
N ALA A 129 -9.12 18.86 4.90
CA ALA A 129 -9.25 19.33 3.53
C ALA A 129 -10.61 19.00 2.89
N GLY A 130 -11.49 18.33 3.61
CA GLY A 130 -12.80 17.85 3.18
C GLY A 130 -13.08 16.44 3.66
N CYS A 131 -14.31 15.98 3.46
CA CYS A 131 -14.71 14.61 3.75
C CYS A 131 -14.37 13.64 2.62
N LEU A 132 -14.67 12.37 2.81
CA LEU A 132 -14.42 11.33 1.78
C LEU A 132 -15.05 11.66 0.43
N GLU A 133 -16.26 12.21 0.45
CA GLU A 133 -17.00 12.56 -0.77
C GLU A 133 -16.27 13.62 -1.61
N ASP A 134 -15.63 14.60 -0.97
CA ASP A 134 -14.83 15.64 -1.64
C ASP A 134 -13.58 15.00 -2.28
N THR A 135 -12.93 14.08 -1.58
CA THR A 135 -11.79 13.33 -2.09
C THR A 135 -12.17 12.45 -3.29
N LEU A 136 -13.29 11.70 -3.20
CA LEU A 136 -13.79 10.87 -4.31
C LEU A 136 -14.18 11.72 -5.52
N GLN A 137 -14.76 12.90 -5.29
CA GLN A 137 -15.05 13.86 -6.36
C GLN A 137 -13.77 14.36 -7.02
N ALA A 138 -12.71 14.62 -6.25
CA ALA A 138 -11.42 15.06 -6.79
C ALA A 138 -10.73 13.97 -7.63
N PHE A 139 -10.97 12.68 -7.35
CA PHE A 139 -10.51 11.60 -8.23
C PHE A 139 -11.09 11.71 -9.65
N GLY A 140 -12.31 12.21 -9.77
CA GLY A 140 -12.92 12.50 -11.08
C GLY A 140 -13.04 11.27 -11.99
N GLY A 141 -13.17 10.07 -11.43
CA GLY A 141 -13.20 8.80 -12.16
C GLY A 141 -11.84 8.31 -12.67
N ARG A 142 -10.76 9.02 -12.38
CA ARG A 142 -9.38 8.62 -12.74
C ARG A 142 -8.90 7.50 -11.82
N THR A 143 -8.03 6.62 -12.36
CA THR A 143 -7.48 5.49 -11.60
C THR A 143 -6.54 5.96 -10.50
N ILE A 144 -6.73 5.43 -9.28
CA ILE A 144 -5.91 5.77 -8.12
C ILE A 144 -5.74 4.57 -7.18
N HIS A 145 -4.53 4.40 -6.65
CA HIS A 145 -4.22 3.40 -5.63
C HIS A 145 -4.42 3.98 -4.23
N THR A 146 -5.43 3.50 -3.50
CA THR A 146 -5.67 3.92 -2.12
C THR A 146 -4.97 2.98 -1.15
N TYR A 147 -4.17 3.54 -0.24
CA TYR A 147 -3.47 2.81 0.80
C TYR A 147 -4.40 2.53 2.00
N HIS A 148 -4.14 1.44 2.76
CA HIS A 148 -4.88 1.06 3.97
C HIS A 148 -6.37 1.43 3.90
N THR A 149 -7.02 0.98 2.85
CA THR A 149 -8.40 1.38 2.48
C THR A 149 -9.47 0.94 3.50
N GLU A 150 -9.13 0.08 4.47
CA GLU A 150 -10.01 -0.25 5.59
C GLU A 150 -10.09 0.88 6.65
N GLY A 151 -9.11 1.81 6.65
CA GLY A 151 -9.09 3.02 7.46
C GLY A 151 -8.22 2.98 8.71
N ALA A 152 -7.70 1.83 9.15
CA ALA A 152 -6.92 1.75 10.39
C ALA A 152 -5.50 2.34 10.26
N GLY A 153 -4.94 2.37 9.06
CA GLY A 153 -3.66 3.00 8.78
C GLY A 153 -3.72 4.50 8.56
N GLY A 154 -4.90 5.08 8.58
CA GLY A 154 -5.21 6.47 8.27
C GLY A 154 -6.05 6.61 7.00
N GLY A 155 -6.64 7.77 6.83
CA GLY A 155 -7.46 8.10 5.67
C GLY A 155 -8.96 8.07 5.97
N HIS A 156 -9.59 9.25 6.01
CA HIS A 156 -11.05 9.44 6.23
C HIS A 156 -11.65 8.38 7.16
N ALA A 157 -11.01 8.12 8.28
CA ALA A 157 -11.36 7.00 9.16
C ALA A 157 -12.73 7.18 9.82
N PRO A 158 -13.62 6.18 9.78
CA PRO A 158 -13.47 4.87 9.11
C PRO A 158 -13.99 4.85 7.67
N ASP A 159 -14.44 5.96 7.13
CA ASP A 159 -15.26 6.03 5.92
C ASP A 159 -14.51 5.65 4.63
N ILE A 160 -13.19 5.70 4.63
CA ILE A 160 -12.35 5.38 3.45
C ILE A 160 -12.67 4.00 2.83
N ILE A 161 -13.16 3.05 3.62
CA ILE A 161 -13.55 1.72 3.12
C ILE A 161 -14.60 1.79 2.01
N LYS A 162 -15.43 2.86 2.00
CA LYS A 162 -16.46 3.10 0.98
C LYS A 162 -15.83 3.36 -0.41
N ALA A 163 -14.58 3.82 -0.46
CA ALA A 163 -13.86 4.06 -1.71
C ALA A 163 -13.69 2.76 -2.53
N ALA A 164 -13.64 1.61 -1.88
CA ALA A 164 -13.54 0.31 -2.54
C ALA A 164 -14.78 -0.06 -3.39
N ALA A 165 -15.89 0.69 -3.29
CA ALA A 165 -17.06 0.53 -4.15
C ALA A 165 -16.91 1.19 -5.53
N PHE A 166 -15.86 2.00 -5.75
CA PHE A 166 -15.65 2.72 -7.00
C PHE A 166 -14.69 1.96 -7.91
N MET A 167 -15.07 1.75 -9.17
CA MET A 167 -14.30 0.93 -10.11
C MET A 167 -12.93 1.51 -10.50
N ASN A 168 -12.74 2.82 -10.36
CA ASN A 168 -11.49 3.50 -10.61
C ASN A 168 -10.53 3.49 -9.42
N VAL A 169 -10.98 3.01 -8.26
CA VAL A 169 -10.15 2.88 -7.05
C VAL A 169 -9.51 1.50 -7.00
N LEU A 170 -8.22 1.47 -6.80
CA LEU A 170 -7.42 0.25 -6.63
C LEU A 170 -7.06 0.14 -5.14
N PRO A 171 -7.88 -0.55 -4.32
CA PRO A 171 -7.70 -0.56 -2.88
C PRO A 171 -6.63 -1.54 -2.45
N SER A 172 -5.79 -1.13 -1.52
CA SER A 172 -4.84 -2.00 -0.82
C SER A 172 -5.04 -1.97 0.69
N SER A 173 -4.68 -3.08 1.31
CA SER A 173 -4.58 -3.21 2.76
C SER A 173 -3.13 -3.24 3.21
N THR A 174 -2.91 -3.00 4.50
CA THR A 174 -1.63 -3.21 5.16
C THR A 174 -1.69 -4.42 6.07
N ASN A 175 -0.57 -5.12 6.22
CA ASN A 175 -0.56 -6.45 6.82
C ASN A 175 -0.88 -6.53 8.32
N PRO A 176 -0.69 -5.51 9.18
CA PRO A 176 -0.97 -5.65 10.61
C PRO A 176 -2.43 -5.87 10.98
N THR A 177 -3.37 -5.41 10.16
CA THR A 177 -4.80 -5.62 10.41
C THR A 177 -5.27 -7.03 10.05
N MET A 178 -4.45 -7.81 9.35
CA MET A 178 -4.82 -9.08 8.73
C MET A 178 -4.04 -10.28 9.26
N PRO A 179 -4.71 -11.42 9.43
CA PRO A 179 -6.16 -11.58 9.53
C PRO A 179 -6.69 -11.00 10.85
N PHE A 180 -7.92 -10.52 10.86
CA PHE A 180 -8.56 -10.06 12.08
C PHE A 180 -8.65 -11.19 13.13
N THR A 181 -8.09 -10.93 14.30
CA THR A 181 -8.04 -11.87 15.44
C THR A 181 -8.43 -11.15 16.73
N VAL A 182 -8.49 -11.87 17.84
CA VAL A 182 -8.82 -11.29 19.15
C VAL A 182 -7.82 -10.23 19.63
N ASN A 183 -6.58 -10.25 19.10
CA ASN A 183 -5.53 -9.31 19.50
C ASN A 183 -5.32 -8.16 18.50
N THR A 184 -5.98 -8.20 17.34
CA THR A 184 -5.70 -7.26 16.23
C THR A 184 -5.91 -5.81 16.65
N ILE A 185 -6.98 -5.52 17.39
CA ILE A 185 -7.31 -4.16 17.81
C ILE A 185 -6.26 -3.61 18.77
N ASP A 186 -5.89 -4.37 19.79
CA ASP A 186 -4.92 -3.94 20.80
C ASP A 186 -3.53 -3.77 20.17
N GLU A 187 -3.11 -4.74 19.32
CA GLU A 187 -1.82 -4.67 18.61
C GLU A 187 -1.77 -3.45 17.68
N HIS A 188 -2.85 -3.18 16.97
CA HIS A 188 -2.90 -2.07 16.03
C HIS A 188 -2.95 -0.71 16.75
N LEU A 189 -3.67 -0.63 17.88
CA LEU A 189 -3.68 0.55 18.75
C LEU A 189 -2.26 0.86 19.25
N ASP A 190 -1.55 -0.14 19.75
CA ASP A 190 -0.17 0.01 20.20
C ASP A 190 0.75 0.49 19.08
N MET A 191 0.61 -0.06 17.89
CA MET A 191 1.38 0.32 16.73
C MET A 191 1.11 1.76 16.29
N LEU A 192 -0.16 2.18 16.24
CA LEU A 192 -0.56 3.55 15.92
C LEU A 192 0.01 4.54 16.93
N MET A 193 -0.08 4.23 18.23
CA MET A 193 0.49 5.06 19.29
C MET A 193 1.99 5.28 19.10
N VAL A 194 2.73 4.23 18.76
CA VAL A 194 4.19 4.29 18.55
C VAL A 194 4.52 5.10 17.28
N CYS A 195 3.86 4.81 16.18
CA CYS A 195 4.15 5.45 14.88
C CYS A 195 3.82 6.95 14.86
N HIS A 196 2.83 7.38 15.66
CA HIS A 196 2.45 8.80 15.78
C HIS A 196 3.07 9.51 16.99
N HIS A 197 4.02 8.86 17.68
CA HIS A 197 4.69 9.42 18.86
C HIS A 197 3.74 9.83 19.99
N LEU A 198 2.62 9.11 20.13
CA LEU A 198 1.61 9.35 21.16
C LEU A 198 2.02 8.72 22.51
N ASP A 199 1.53 9.28 23.60
CA ASP A 199 1.84 8.81 24.95
C ASP A 199 0.63 8.14 25.60
N LYS A 200 0.72 6.85 25.94
CA LYS A 200 -0.36 6.10 26.62
C LYS A 200 -0.77 6.67 27.97
N ARG A 201 0.04 7.56 28.59
CA ARG A 201 -0.29 8.26 29.84
C ARG A 201 -1.17 9.48 29.60
N ILE A 202 -1.29 9.96 28.36
CA ILE A 202 -2.11 11.09 27.98
C ILE A 202 -3.45 10.55 27.44
N ARG A 203 -4.54 10.85 28.14
CA ARG A 203 -5.87 10.31 27.81
C ARG A 203 -6.37 10.76 26.45
N GLU A 204 -6.02 11.97 26.05
CA GLU A 204 -6.36 12.56 24.75
C GLU A 204 -5.64 11.82 23.61
N ASP A 205 -4.38 11.46 23.79
CA ASP A 205 -3.62 10.69 22.81
C ASP A 205 -4.23 9.30 22.60
N VAL A 206 -4.60 8.62 23.69
CA VAL A 206 -5.28 7.31 23.62
C VAL A 206 -6.64 7.45 22.93
N ALA A 207 -7.43 8.47 23.29
CA ALA A 207 -8.74 8.71 22.67
C ALA A 207 -8.62 9.01 21.17
N PHE A 208 -7.59 9.77 20.78
CA PHE A 208 -7.28 10.04 19.38
C PHE A 208 -6.95 8.76 18.60
N ALA A 209 -6.04 7.94 19.12
CA ALA A 209 -5.67 6.68 18.50
C ALA A 209 -6.88 5.72 18.38
N ASP A 210 -7.63 5.54 19.46
CA ASP A 210 -8.82 4.67 19.53
C ASP A 210 -9.92 5.13 18.56
N SER A 211 -10.05 6.43 18.34
CA SER A 211 -11.05 7.00 17.42
C SER A 211 -10.85 6.58 15.97
N ARG A 212 -9.65 6.14 15.57
CA ARG A 212 -9.28 5.76 14.20
C ARG A 212 -9.38 4.28 13.93
N ILE A 213 -9.34 3.45 14.97
CA ILE A 213 -9.37 2.01 14.85
C ILE A 213 -10.80 1.55 15.00
N ARG A 214 -11.32 0.86 13.98
CA ARG A 214 -12.70 0.35 13.96
C ARG A 214 -12.70 -1.16 13.77
N PRO A 215 -13.10 -1.93 14.79
CA PRO A 215 -13.21 -3.38 14.67
C PRO A 215 -14.05 -3.83 13.48
N GLU A 216 -15.10 -3.07 13.18
CA GLU A 216 -16.05 -3.40 12.11
C GLU A 216 -15.41 -3.35 10.73
N THR A 217 -14.62 -2.32 10.43
CA THR A 217 -13.96 -2.17 9.13
C THR A 217 -12.79 -3.13 8.98
N ILE A 218 -12.01 -3.33 10.06
CA ILE A 218 -10.89 -4.30 10.07
C ILE A 218 -11.42 -5.74 9.94
N ALA A 219 -12.51 -6.08 10.61
CA ALA A 219 -13.11 -7.41 10.48
C ALA A 219 -13.73 -7.64 9.09
N ALA A 220 -14.32 -6.60 8.49
CA ALA A 220 -14.87 -6.66 7.14
C ALA A 220 -13.79 -6.81 6.08
N GLU A 221 -12.58 -6.29 6.33
CA GLU A 221 -11.44 -6.33 5.42
C GLU A 221 -11.12 -7.75 4.94
N ASP A 222 -11.05 -8.74 5.85
CA ASP A 222 -10.79 -10.14 5.50
C ASP A 222 -11.82 -10.68 4.49
N VAL A 223 -13.10 -10.36 4.71
CA VAL A 223 -14.20 -10.76 3.83
C VAL A 223 -14.10 -10.07 2.47
N LEU A 224 -13.79 -8.77 2.46
CA LEU A 224 -13.62 -8.00 1.22
C LEU A 224 -12.43 -8.49 0.39
N HIS A 225 -11.36 -8.94 1.05
CA HIS A 225 -10.26 -9.64 0.37
C HIS A 225 -10.71 -10.96 -0.26
N ASP A 226 -11.49 -11.76 0.45
CA ASP A 226 -11.98 -13.05 -0.05
C ASP A 226 -12.98 -12.87 -1.20
N LEU A 227 -13.79 -11.81 -1.18
CA LEU A 227 -14.68 -11.43 -2.27
C LEU A 227 -13.93 -10.82 -3.47
N GLY A 228 -12.68 -10.38 -3.30
CA GLY A 228 -11.87 -9.75 -4.36
C GLY A 228 -12.10 -8.25 -4.50
N VAL A 229 -12.79 -7.62 -3.56
CA VAL A 229 -13.00 -6.17 -3.51
C VAL A 229 -11.69 -5.46 -3.24
N PHE A 230 -10.96 -5.87 -2.20
CA PHE A 230 -9.57 -5.43 -2.00
C PHE A 230 -8.64 -6.21 -2.92
N SER A 231 -7.97 -5.49 -3.82
CA SER A 231 -7.15 -6.09 -4.88
C SER A 231 -5.73 -6.40 -4.45
N MET A 232 -5.18 -5.66 -3.48
CA MET A 232 -3.77 -5.76 -3.08
C MET A 232 -3.61 -5.85 -1.57
N LEU A 233 -2.50 -6.49 -1.16
CA LEU A 233 -2.00 -6.46 0.20
C LEU A 233 -0.54 -6.02 0.16
N SER A 234 -0.18 -5.03 0.96
CA SER A 234 1.15 -4.43 1.08
C SER A 234 1.57 -4.36 2.54
N SER A 235 2.75 -3.84 2.81
CA SER A 235 3.28 -3.86 4.17
C SER A 235 3.02 -2.60 4.97
N ASP A 236 3.16 -1.43 4.38
CA ASP A 236 3.39 -0.18 5.12
C ASP A 236 4.69 -0.27 5.95
N SER A 237 5.73 -0.83 5.33
CA SER A 237 6.99 -1.18 6.00
C SER A 237 7.69 0.03 6.58
N GLN A 238 8.19 -0.12 7.80
CA GLN A 238 8.88 0.90 8.60
C GLN A 238 8.00 2.08 9.07
N ALA A 239 6.69 2.01 8.84
CA ALA A 239 5.69 2.84 9.50
C ALA A 239 4.73 1.96 10.30
N MET A 240 3.56 1.64 9.74
CA MET A 240 2.55 0.84 10.46
C MET A 240 2.46 -0.61 9.95
N GLY A 241 3.57 -1.20 9.49
CA GLY A 241 3.60 -2.57 9.04
C GLY A 241 4.98 -3.15 8.83
N ARG A 242 5.04 -4.37 8.29
CA ARG A 242 6.28 -5.16 8.23
C ARG A 242 6.39 -5.87 6.87
N VAL A 243 7.41 -5.55 6.09
CA VAL A 243 7.65 -6.14 4.77
C VAL A 243 7.77 -7.67 4.82
N GLY A 244 8.35 -8.21 5.88
CA GLY A 244 8.52 -9.66 6.06
C GLY A 244 7.21 -10.44 6.29
N GLU A 245 6.09 -9.77 6.51
CA GLU A 245 4.83 -10.41 6.87
C GLU A 245 3.76 -10.36 5.76
N VAL A 246 4.01 -9.71 4.62
CA VAL A 246 3.03 -9.55 3.54
C VAL A 246 2.49 -10.91 3.07
N ILE A 247 3.38 -11.81 2.70
CA ILE A 247 3.00 -13.10 2.11
C ILE A 247 2.36 -14.01 3.17
N ILE A 248 2.94 -14.11 4.37
CA ILE A 248 2.40 -14.98 5.41
C ILE A 248 1.03 -14.51 5.88
N ARG A 249 0.82 -13.21 6.08
CA ARG A 249 -0.48 -12.65 6.49
C ARG A 249 -1.53 -12.85 5.40
N THR A 250 -1.14 -12.73 4.12
CA THR A 250 -2.03 -13.05 2.99
C THR A 250 -2.52 -14.50 3.06
N TRP A 251 -1.63 -15.46 3.33
CA TRP A 251 -2.01 -16.87 3.41
C TRP A 251 -2.76 -17.22 4.69
N GLN A 252 -2.46 -16.58 5.80
CA GLN A 252 -3.25 -16.73 7.03
C GLN A 252 -4.68 -16.24 6.84
N THR A 253 -4.86 -15.13 6.14
CA THR A 253 -6.19 -14.59 5.79
C THR A 253 -6.93 -15.55 4.84
N ALA A 254 -6.26 -16.06 3.80
CA ALA A 254 -6.84 -17.05 2.90
C ALA A 254 -7.34 -18.30 3.64
N ASN A 255 -6.53 -18.81 4.58
CA ASN A 255 -6.89 -19.97 5.39
C ASN A 255 -8.08 -19.67 6.32
N LYS A 256 -8.06 -18.53 7.01
CA LYS A 256 -9.19 -18.09 7.85
C LYS A 256 -10.48 -18.01 7.03
N MET A 257 -10.41 -17.40 5.84
CA MET A 257 -11.57 -17.27 4.97
C MET A 257 -12.08 -18.64 4.47
N LYS A 258 -11.17 -19.56 4.14
CA LYS A 258 -11.54 -20.94 3.82
C LYS A 258 -12.32 -21.61 4.97
N LEU A 259 -11.83 -21.48 6.20
CA LEU A 259 -12.47 -22.10 7.37
C LEU A 259 -13.84 -21.48 7.69
N GLN A 260 -13.97 -20.18 7.52
CA GLN A 260 -15.19 -19.44 7.86
C GLN A 260 -16.25 -19.45 6.75
N ARG A 261 -15.83 -19.45 5.48
CA ARG A 261 -16.71 -19.23 4.33
C ARG A 261 -16.82 -20.45 3.39
N GLY A 262 -15.99 -21.48 3.58
CA GLY A 262 -15.97 -22.67 2.72
C GLY A 262 -15.32 -22.38 1.35
N ALA A 263 -15.76 -23.09 0.30
CA ALA A 263 -15.25 -22.94 -1.06
C ALA A 263 -15.53 -21.52 -1.60
N LEU A 264 -14.57 -20.97 -2.34
CA LEU A 264 -14.72 -19.65 -2.96
C LEU A 264 -15.76 -19.65 -4.08
N ILE A 265 -15.78 -20.71 -4.85
CA ILE A 265 -16.75 -20.95 -5.93
C ILE A 265 -17.59 -22.16 -5.55
N ALA A 266 -18.91 -22.02 -5.63
CA ALA A 266 -19.82 -23.12 -5.32
C ALA A 266 -19.55 -24.35 -6.19
N GLY A 267 -19.40 -25.52 -5.54
CA GLY A 267 -19.10 -26.78 -6.23
C GLY A 267 -17.62 -27.02 -6.57
N GLU A 268 -16.73 -26.09 -6.27
CA GLU A 268 -15.29 -26.30 -6.39
C GLU A 268 -14.81 -27.29 -5.33
N THR A 269 -14.09 -28.33 -5.74
CA THR A 269 -13.57 -29.38 -4.86
C THR A 269 -12.11 -29.14 -4.41
N ASN A 270 -11.51 -28.06 -4.87
CA ASN A 270 -10.16 -27.62 -4.55
C ASN A 270 -10.15 -26.12 -4.21
N ASP A 271 -9.00 -25.58 -3.83
CA ASP A 271 -8.86 -24.17 -3.46
C ASP A 271 -8.18 -23.33 -4.56
N ASN A 272 -8.08 -23.82 -5.79
CA ASN A 272 -7.30 -23.16 -6.82
C ASN A 272 -7.76 -21.73 -7.12
N SER A 273 -9.06 -21.46 -7.08
CA SER A 273 -9.60 -20.12 -7.29
C SER A 273 -9.19 -19.16 -6.17
N ARG A 274 -9.25 -19.62 -4.91
CA ARG A 274 -8.77 -18.83 -3.77
C ARG A 274 -7.25 -18.65 -3.84
N VAL A 275 -6.48 -19.70 -4.12
CA VAL A 275 -5.02 -19.63 -4.28
C VAL A 275 -4.64 -18.59 -5.31
N LYS A 276 -5.23 -18.62 -6.51
CA LYS A 276 -4.98 -17.63 -7.56
C LYS A 276 -5.30 -16.20 -7.11
N ARG A 277 -6.45 -16.01 -6.45
CA ARG A 277 -6.87 -14.71 -5.94
C ARG A 277 -5.89 -14.13 -4.93
N TYR A 278 -5.43 -14.94 -3.99
CA TYR A 278 -4.55 -14.46 -2.94
C TYR A 278 -3.09 -14.27 -3.38
N ILE A 279 -2.58 -15.13 -4.25
CA ILE A 279 -1.26 -14.91 -4.89
C ILE A 279 -1.26 -13.59 -5.68
N ALA A 280 -2.32 -13.31 -6.44
CA ALA A 280 -2.42 -12.10 -7.25
C ALA A 280 -2.29 -10.82 -6.43
N LYS A 281 -2.71 -10.82 -5.14
CA LYS A 281 -2.71 -9.63 -4.28
C LYS A 281 -1.33 -9.06 -3.99
N TYR A 282 -0.31 -9.87 -4.02
CA TYR A 282 1.08 -9.46 -3.77
C TYR A 282 2.01 -9.77 -4.95
N THR A 283 1.47 -10.10 -6.12
CA THR A 283 2.26 -10.36 -7.32
C THR A 283 1.73 -9.52 -8.49
N ILE A 284 0.81 -10.06 -9.28
CA ILE A 284 0.38 -9.43 -10.54
C ILE A 284 -0.48 -8.18 -10.31
N ASN A 285 -1.33 -8.14 -9.28
CA ASN A 285 -2.21 -6.99 -9.07
C ASN A 285 -1.43 -5.69 -8.77
N PRO A 286 -0.47 -5.65 -7.81
CA PRO A 286 0.35 -4.46 -7.63
C PRO A 286 1.23 -4.16 -8.84
N ALA A 287 1.70 -5.17 -9.59
CA ALA A 287 2.45 -4.95 -10.81
C ALA A 287 1.60 -4.28 -11.91
N ILE A 288 0.34 -4.66 -12.08
CA ILE A 288 -0.61 -3.99 -12.97
C ILE A 288 -0.89 -2.57 -12.47
N THR A 289 -1.18 -2.43 -11.18
CA THR A 289 -1.48 -1.13 -10.56
C THR A 289 -0.40 -0.09 -10.81
N HIS A 290 0.85 -0.49 -10.78
CA HIS A 290 2.00 0.40 -10.97
C HIS A 290 2.61 0.35 -12.39
N GLY A 291 1.92 -0.24 -13.37
CA GLY A 291 2.32 -0.22 -14.78
C GLY A 291 3.54 -1.07 -15.13
N ILE A 292 3.99 -1.96 -14.23
CA ILE A 292 5.18 -2.81 -14.42
C ILE A 292 4.87 -4.29 -14.66
N SER A 293 3.63 -4.62 -14.95
CA SER A 293 3.21 -6.01 -15.18
C SER A 293 3.85 -6.68 -16.41
N HIS A 294 4.41 -5.87 -17.30
CA HIS A 294 5.21 -6.37 -18.43
C HIS A 294 6.62 -6.82 -18.04
N LEU A 295 7.08 -6.50 -16.83
CA LEU A 295 8.40 -6.85 -16.30
C LEU A 295 8.34 -7.89 -15.19
N VAL A 296 7.37 -7.78 -14.26
CA VAL A 296 7.28 -8.60 -13.04
C VAL A 296 5.84 -9.02 -12.74
N GLY A 297 5.65 -9.80 -11.68
CA GLY A 297 4.33 -10.15 -11.12
C GLY A 297 3.72 -11.45 -11.65
N SER A 298 4.28 -12.04 -12.69
CA SER A 298 3.88 -13.37 -13.18
C SER A 298 5.07 -14.10 -13.84
N ILE A 299 4.92 -15.42 -14.01
CA ILE A 299 5.93 -16.26 -14.68
C ILE A 299 5.53 -16.36 -16.14
N GLU A 300 6.13 -15.54 -16.97
CA GLU A 300 5.89 -15.47 -18.42
C GLU A 300 7.19 -15.19 -19.16
N GLU A 301 7.27 -15.65 -20.41
CA GLU A 301 8.42 -15.34 -21.27
C GLU A 301 8.56 -13.82 -21.49
N GLY A 302 9.79 -13.34 -21.39
CA GLY A 302 10.10 -11.90 -21.56
C GLY A 302 10.07 -11.08 -20.28
N LYS A 303 9.59 -11.63 -19.17
CA LYS A 303 9.65 -10.98 -17.84
C LYS A 303 10.92 -11.34 -17.07
N PHE A 304 11.22 -10.57 -16.05
CA PHE A 304 12.32 -10.88 -15.14
C PHE A 304 12.07 -12.22 -14.43
N ALA A 305 13.15 -12.98 -14.22
CA ALA A 305 13.10 -14.26 -13.52
C ALA A 305 13.08 -14.06 -11.98
N ASP A 306 12.22 -13.18 -11.52
CA ASP A 306 11.96 -12.95 -10.09
C ASP A 306 11.06 -14.07 -9.58
N LEU A 307 11.66 -15.11 -9.06
CA LEU A 307 10.99 -16.35 -8.69
C LEU A 307 11.18 -16.66 -7.22
N VAL A 308 10.16 -17.22 -6.60
CA VAL A 308 10.22 -17.75 -5.24
C VAL A 308 9.92 -19.24 -5.26
N ILE A 309 10.83 -20.00 -4.68
CA ILE A 309 10.69 -21.46 -4.53
C ILE A 309 10.22 -21.76 -3.11
N TRP A 310 9.03 -22.32 -3.00
CA TRP A 310 8.43 -22.70 -1.74
C TRP A 310 8.62 -24.19 -1.48
N GLN A 311 9.10 -24.53 -0.31
CA GLN A 311 9.06 -25.91 0.16
C GLN A 311 7.70 -26.15 0.83
N PRO A 312 6.87 -27.06 0.32
CA PRO A 312 5.64 -27.44 1.01
C PRO A 312 5.97 -28.05 2.37
N ALA A 313 5.16 -27.72 3.40
CA ALA A 313 5.27 -28.31 4.72
C ALA A 313 4.79 -29.75 4.74
#